data_610187496cd569495ae86a1f188d3e16
#
_entry.id   610187496cd569495ae86a1f188d3e16
#
_cell.length_a   1.000
_cell.length_b   1.000
_cell.length_c   1.000
_cell.angle_alpha   90.00
_cell.angle_beta   90.00
_cell.angle_gamma   90.00
#
_symmetry.space_group_name_H-M   'P 1'
#
loop_
_entity.id
_entity.type
_entity.pdbx_description
1 polymer ?
#
loop_
_entity_poly.entity_id
_entity_poly.type
_entity_poly.pdbx_seq_one_letter_code
_entity_poly.pdbx_strand_id
1 'polypeptide(L)'
;MSLIQVKNLTFTYDGSYEPVFENASFQIDTGWRLGLIGRNGRGKTTLLRLLCGTYPYQGTISASTPVSYFPYLIRRPEAPAIDAVSEMEPDYELWRLQCEMEKLRLDESILLRSYATLSGGEQTKLQLAVLFSSEQHYLL
;
A
#
# COMPACT_ATOMS: atom_id res chain seq x y z
N MET A 1 20.65 6.82 -2.54
CA MET A 1 19.92 6.18 -1.43
C MET A 1 18.56 6.82 -1.27
N SER A 2 17.56 6.03 -1.28
CA SER A 2 16.21 6.50 -0.99
C SER A 2 15.88 6.16 0.46
N LEU A 3 15.41 7.15 1.22
CA LEU A 3 15.13 6.99 2.64
C LEU A 3 13.67 7.39 2.93
N ILE A 4 13.07 6.62 3.83
CA ILE A 4 11.88 7.05 4.56
C ILE A 4 12.39 7.51 5.94
N GLN A 5 12.18 8.76 6.25
CA GLN A 5 12.64 9.34 7.51
C GLN A 5 11.45 9.80 8.34
N VAL A 6 11.40 9.34 9.57
CA VAL A 6 10.39 9.72 10.55
C VAL A 6 11.09 10.49 11.67
N LYS A 7 10.57 11.67 12.00
CA LYS A 7 11.12 12.53 13.07
C LYS A 7 10.01 12.97 14.00
N ASN A 8 10.19 12.70 15.29
CA ASN A 8 9.31 13.16 16.37
C ASN A 8 7.84 12.81 16.12
N LEU A 9 7.59 11.62 15.59
CA LEU A 9 6.22 11.15 15.30
C LEU A 9 5.44 10.98 16.59
N THR A 10 4.35 11.71 16.71
CA THR A 10 3.38 11.58 17.79
C THR A 10 1.99 11.41 17.17
N PHE A 11 1.29 10.37 17.55
CA PHE A 11 -0.03 10.06 17.04
C PHE A 11 -0.92 9.48 18.13
N THR A 12 -2.15 10.00 18.20
CA THR A 12 -3.21 9.53 19.07
C THR A 12 -4.49 9.47 18.25
N TYR A 13 -5.25 8.38 18.36
CA TYR A 13 -6.56 8.27 17.73
C TYR A 13 -7.55 9.24 18.37
N ASP A 14 -8.48 9.75 17.55
CA ASP A 14 -9.57 10.58 18.05
C ASP A 14 -10.37 9.85 19.11
N GLY A 15 -10.57 10.51 20.25
CA GLY A 15 -11.28 9.93 21.39
C GLY A 15 -10.42 9.04 22.29
N SER A 16 -9.16 8.85 21.98
CA SER A 16 -8.21 8.14 22.86
C SER A 16 -7.37 9.13 23.65
N TYR A 17 -7.05 8.76 24.88
CA TYR A 17 -6.12 9.55 25.73
C TYR A 17 -4.69 9.04 25.65
N GLU A 18 -4.49 7.81 25.17
CA GLU A 18 -3.17 7.21 25.10
C GLU A 18 -2.58 7.36 23.70
N PRO A 19 -1.37 7.90 23.59
CA PRO A 19 -0.68 7.99 22.29
C PRO A 19 -0.27 6.60 21.81
N VAL A 20 -0.44 6.33 20.52
CA VAL A 20 0.09 5.13 19.86
C VAL A 20 1.60 5.28 19.65
N PHE A 21 2.02 6.48 19.24
CA PHE A 21 3.42 6.86 19.10
C PHE A 21 3.66 8.18 19.80
N GLU A 22 4.81 8.29 20.46
CA GLU A 22 5.23 9.50 21.17
C GLU A 22 6.70 9.76 20.87
N ASN A 23 6.97 10.88 20.20
CA ASN A 23 8.32 11.31 19.80
C ASN A 23 9.16 10.22 19.14
N ALA A 24 8.54 9.36 18.31
CA ALA A 24 9.24 8.30 17.63
C ALA A 24 10.07 8.86 16.47
N SER A 25 11.34 8.50 16.40
CA SER A 25 12.25 8.92 15.33
C SER A 25 13.02 7.70 14.84
N PHE A 26 13.00 7.48 13.52
CA PHE A 26 13.74 6.40 12.89
C PHE A 26 13.86 6.66 11.39
N GLN A 27 14.65 5.86 10.71
CA GLN A 27 14.78 5.90 9.27
C GLN A 27 14.81 4.49 8.69
N ILE A 28 14.28 4.36 7.48
CA ILE A 28 14.25 3.11 6.73
C ILE A 28 14.86 3.37 5.35
N ASP A 29 15.84 2.57 4.98
CA ASP A 29 16.33 2.56 3.60
C ASP A 29 15.35 1.79 2.73
N THR A 30 14.96 2.34 1.60
CA THR A 30 14.00 1.71 0.69
C THR A 30 14.56 0.44 0.02
N GLY A 31 15.85 0.20 0.11
CA GLY A 31 16.46 -1.07 -0.31
C GLY A 31 16.31 -2.20 0.70
N TRP A 32 15.85 -1.91 1.91
CA TRP A 32 15.70 -2.93 2.95
C TRP A 32 14.40 -3.70 2.79
N ARG A 33 14.45 -4.98 3.19
CA ARG A 33 13.27 -5.82 3.38
C ARG A 33 13.08 -6.02 4.88
N LEU A 34 12.13 -5.26 5.44
CA LEU A 34 11.91 -5.21 6.87
C LEU A 34 10.67 -6.00 7.28
N GLY A 35 10.78 -6.71 8.39
CA GLY A 35 9.65 -7.31 9.07
C GLY A 35 9.23 -6.43 10.25
N LEU A 36 7.97 -6.04 10.29
CA LEU A 36 7.38 -5.31 11.41
C LEU A 36 6.69 -6.30 12.33
N ILE A 37 7.25 -6.51 13.52
CA ILE A 37 6.75 -7.50 14.48
C ILE A 37 6.28 -6.83 15.76
N GLY A 38 5.34 -7.45 16.41
CA GLY A 38 4.78 -6.98 17.67
C GLY A 38 3.43 -7.65 17.95
N ARG A 39 2.92 -7.47 19.16
CA ARG A 39 1.61 -7.97 19.53
C ARG A 39 0.52 -7.21 18.78
N ASN A 40 -0.63 -7.86 18.55
CA ASN A 40 -1.81 -7.21 18.00
C ASN A 40 -2.24 -6.03 18.89
N GLY A 41 -2.66 -4.91 18.26
CA GLY A 41 -3.04 -3.70 18.96
C GLY A 41 -1.89 -2.81 19.41
N ARG A 42 -0.65 -3.08 18.98
CA ARG A 42 0.54 -2.27 19.34
C ARG A 42 0.93 -1.24 18.27
N GLY A 43 0.07 -0.99 17.31
CA GLY A 43 0.25 0.10 16.37
C GLY A 43 0.95 -0.26 15.06
N LYS A 44 1.15 -1.53 14.72
CA LYS A 44 1.80 -1.94 13.45
C LYS A 44 1.06 -1.41 12.23
N THR A 45 -0.23 -1.71 12.13
CA THR A 45 -1.06 -1.22 11.02
C THR A 45 -1.17 0.31 11.03
N THR A 46 -1.24 0.90 12.21
CA THR A 46 -1.27 2.36 12.38
C THR A 46 -0.02 3.00 11.82
N LEU A 47 1.16 2.44 12.12
CA LEU A 47 2.42 2.93 11.56
C LEU A 47 2.43 2.90 10.04
N LEU A 48 2.03 1.77 9.45
CA LEU A 48 1.99 1.63 7.98
C LEU A 48 1.04 2.65 7.35
N ARG A 49 -0.12 2.89 7.94
CA ARG A 49 -1.08 3.88 7.46
C ARG A 49 -0.59 5.32 7.63
N LEU A 50 0.15 5.61 8.69
CA LEU A 50 0.80 6.92 8.88
C LEU A 50 1.86 7.17 7.82
N LEU A 51 2.66 6.16 7.48
CA LEU A 51 3.65 6.25 6.40
C LEU A 51 2.98 6.52 5.03
N CYS A 52 1.76 6.05 4.83
CA CYS A 52 0.96 6.33 3.63
C CYS A 52 0.22 7.67 3.68
N GLY A 53 0.30 8.41 4.78
CA GLY A 53 -0.38 9.70 4.94
C GLY A 53 -1.89 9.60 5.18
N THR A 54 -2.39 8.46 5.67
CA THR A 54 -3.83 8.23 5.89
C THR A 54 -4.39 9.02 7.06
N TYR A 55 -3.59 9.28 8.09
CA TYR A 55 -4.01 9.98 9.31
C TYR A 55 -3.20 11.25 9.53
N PRO A 56 -3.80 12.29 10.14
CA PRO A 56 -3.03 13.44 10.62
C PRO A 56 -2.13 13.04 11.80
N TYR A 57 -0.95 13.59 11.86
CA TYR A 57 0.03 13.29 12.91
C TYR A 57 0.87 14.53 13.25
N GLN A 58 1.55 14.47 14.38
CA GLN A 58 2.55 15.46 14.75
C GLN A 58 3.95 14.91 14.43
N GLY A 59 4.85 15.79 14.04
CA GLY A 59 6.20 15.41 13.60
C GLY A 59 6.33 15.47 12.08
N THR A 60 7.35 14.81 11.56
CA THR A 60 7.66 14.82 10.13
C THR A 60 7.89 13.42 9.62
N ILE A 61 7.20 13.08 8.52
CA ILE A 61 7.48 11.88 7.73
C ILE A 61 7.86 12.34 6.33
N SER A 62 9.06 12.01 5.90
CA SER A 62 9.53 12.31 4.56
C SER A 62 9.98 11.03 3.87
N ALA A 63 9.57 10.87 2.62
CA ALA A 63 9.92 9.74 1.79
C ALA A 63 10.35 10.24 0.41
N SER A 64 11.50 9.80 -0.05
CA SER A 64 11.99 10.12 -1.39
C SER A 64 11.35 9.25 -2.49
N THR A 65 10.67 8.19 -2.09
CA THR A 65 9.97 7.25 -2.98
C THR A 65 8.52 7.14 -2.55
N PRO A 66 7.55 7.12 -3.50
CA PRO A 66 6.16 6.88 -3.15
C PRO A 66 5.98 5.57 -2.38
N VAL A 67 5.09 5.60 -1.40
CA VAL A 67 4.80 4.46 -0.53
C VAL A 67 3.43 3.91 -0.89
N SER A 68 3.33 2.61 -1.11
CA SER A 68 2.07 1.93 -1.42
C SER A 68 1.72 0.93 -0.32
N TYR A 69 0.49 1.00 0.17
CA TYR A 69 -0.03 0.08 1.17
C TYR A 69 -0.80 -1.06 0.52
N PHE A 70 -0.52 -2.27 0.92
CA PHE A 70 -1.22 -3.46 0.45
C PHE A 70 -1.95 -4.15 1.61
N PRO A 71 -3.20 -4.58 1.44
CA PRO A 71 -4.04 -4.45 0.24
C PRO A 71 -4.65 -3.07 0.08
N TYR A 72 -4.81 -2.63 -1.17
CA TYR A 72 -5.50 -1.39 -1.52
C TYR A 72 -7.02 -1.57 -1.42
N LEU A 73 -7.70 -0.60 -0.82
CA LEU A 73 -9.16 -0.60 -0.75
C LEU A 73 -9.76 -0.01 -2.02
N ILE A 74 -10.34 -0.84 -2.87
CA ILE A 74 -10.98 -0.42 -4.12
C ILE A 74 -12.28 0.33 -3.80
N ARG A 75 -12.41 1.54 -4.32
CA ARG A 75 -13.58 2.41 -4.06
C ARG A 75 -14.82 1.98 -4.84
N ARG A 76 -14.62 1.45 -6.04
CA ARG A 76 -15.70 1.05 -6.95
C ARG A 76 -15.55 -0.42 -7.35
N PRO A 77 -15.79 -1.35 -6.42
CA PRO A 77 -15.61 -2.77 -6.70
C PRO A 77 -16.61 -3.33 -7.71
N GLU A 78 -17.75 -2.66 -7.93
CA GLU A 78 -18.76 -3.04 -8.91
C GLU A 78 -18.32 -2.73 -10.35
N ALA A 79 -17.37 -1.83 -10.54
CA ALA A 79 -16.83 -1.50 -11.86
C ALA A 79 -15.92 -2.61 -12.39
N PRO A 80 -15.66 -2.66 -13.72
CA PRO A 80 -14.70 -3.62 -14.27
C PRO A 80 -13.35 -3.57 -13.57
N ALA A 81 -12.67 -4.71 -13.46
CA ALA A 81 -11.40 -4.80 -12.76
C ALA A 81 -10.33 -3.87 -13.36
N ILE A 82 -10.40 -3.57 -14.64
CA ILE A 82 -9.50 -2.59 -15.28
C ILE A 82 -9.63 -1.20 -14.67
N ASP A 83 -10.83 -0.82 -14.21
CA ASP A 83 -11.05 0.46 -13.53
C ASP A 83 -10.40 0.46 -12.14
N ALA A 84 -10.40 -0.69 -11.45
CA ALA A 84 -9.67 -0.85 -10.20
C ALA A 84 -8.16 -0.68 -10.40
N VAL A 85 -7.61 -1.19 -11.49
CA VAL A 85 -6.21 -0.97 -11.86
C VAL A 85 -5.91 0.51 -12.05
N SER A 86 -6.76 1.23 -12.76
CA SER A 86 -6.61 2.68 -12.98
C SER A 86 -6.73 3.47 -11.68
N GLU A 87 -7.54 3.01 -10.74
CA GLU A 87 -7.68 3.61 -9.41
C GLU A 87 -6.41 3.45 -8.57
N MET A 88 -5.78 2.28 -8.61
CA MET A 88 -4.54 2.01 -7.89
C MET A 88 -3.34 2.73 -8.50
N GLU A 89 -3.22 2.70 -9.81
CA GLU A 89 -2.11 3.28 -10.56
C GLU A 89 -2.64 3.95 -11.82
N PRO A 90 -2.92 5.28 -11.78
CA PRO A 90 -3.46 6.00 -12.95
C PRO A 90 -2.54 5.96 -14.18
N ASP A 91 -1.23 5.86 -13.96
CA ASP A 91 -0.21 5.86 -15.03
C ASP A 91 0.26 4.45 -15.39
N TYR A 92 -0.55 3.42 -15.14
CA TYR A 92 -0.17 2.04 -15.44
C TYR A 92 0.05 1.82 -16.95
N GLU A 93 1.00 0.95 -17.26
CA GLU A 93 1.24 0.48 -18.62
C GLU A 93 0.66 -0.93 -18.78
N LEU A 94 -0.32 -1.08 -19.67
CA LEU A 94 -1.06 -2.33 -19.83
C LEU A 94 -0.13 -3.52 -20.12
N TRP A 95 0.88 -3.36 -20.96
CA TRP A 95 1.79 -4.45 -21.29
C TRP A 95 2.61 -4.93 -20.08
N ARG A 96 3.01 -4.03 -19.19
CA ARG A 96 3.71 -4.40 -17.96
C ARG A 96 2.78 -5.15 -17.00
N LEU A 97 1.56 -4.66 -16.87
CA LEU A 97 0.54 -5.33 -16.06
C LEU A 97 0.28 -6.75 -16.58
N GLN A 98 0.13 -6.91 -17.89
CA GLN A 98 -0.09 -8.22 -18.52
C GLN A 98 1.08 -9.18 -18.25
N CYS A 99 2.33 -8.70 -18.32
CA CYS A 99 3.51 -9.51 -17.99
C CYS A 99 3.46 -10.00 -16.53
N GLU A 100 3.11 -9.14 -15.60
CA GLU A 100 3.02 -9.53 -14.18
C GLU A 100 1.82 -10.46 -13.92
N MET A 101 0.70 -10.24 -14.60
CA MET A 101 -0.46 -11.13 -14.52
C MET A 101 -0.10 -12.54 -15.02
N GLU A 102 0.64 -12.65 -16.11
CA GLU A 102 1.10 -13.94 -16.62
C GLU A 102 1.99 -14.67 -15.62
N LYS A 103 2.93 -13.98 -15.00
CA LYS A 103 3.79 -14.55 -13.95
C LYS A 103 2.99 -15.09 -12.77
N LEU A 104 1.90 -14.43 -12.43
CA LEU A 104 0.99 -14.83 -11.34
C LEU A 104 -0.10 -15.83 -11.79
N ARG A 105 -0.07 -16.25 -13.06
CA ARG A 105 -1.07 -17.15 -13.67
C ARG A 105 -2.48 -16.59 -13.56
N LEU A 106 -2.63 -15.32 -13.85
CA LEU A 106 -3.90 -14.61 -13.85
C LEU A 106 -4.34 -14.34 -15.27
N ASP A 107 -5.55 -14.78 -15.63
CA ASP A 107 -6.10 -14.60 -16.97
C ASP A 107 -6.48 -13.14 -17.22
N GLU A 108 -6.11 -12.60 -18.37
CA GLU A 108 -6.41 -11.20 -18.73
C GLU A 108 -7.92 -10.93 -18.87
N SER A 109 -8.72 -11.95 -19.12
CA SER A 109 -10.17 -11.81 -19.25
C SER A 109 -10.84 -11.27 -17.98
N ILE A 110 -10.20 -11.41 -16.81
CA ILE A 110 -10.71 -10.86 -15.55
C ILE A 110 -10.79 -9.33 -15.56
N LEU A 111 -9.99 -8.65 -16.38
CA LEU A 111 -9.98 -7.19 -16.45
C LEU A 111 -11.32 -6.61 -16.92
N LEU A 112 -12.10 -7.37 -17.69
CA LEU A 112 -13.40 -6.97 -18.17
C LEU A 112 -14.54 -7.33 -17.22
N ARG A 113 -14.27 -8.15 -16.21
CA ARG A 113 -15.25 -8.54 -15.19
C ARG A 113 -15.29 -7.52 -14.06
N SER A 114 -16.43 -7.40 -13.39
CA SER A 114 -16.53 -6.61 -12.17
C SER A 114 -15.52 -7.09 -11.12
N TYR A 115 -14.78 -6.17 -10.51
CA TYR A 115 -13.79 -6.50 -9.48
C TYR A 115 -14.41 -7.30 -8.32
N ALA A 116 -15.63 -6.93 -7.93
CA ALA A 116 -16.36 -7.62 -6.85
C ALA A 116 -16.67 -9.09 -7.16
N THR A 117 -16.73 -9.46 -8.43
CA THR A 117 -17.02 -10.85 -8.84
C THR A 117 -15.78 -11.74 -8.90
N LEU A 118 -14.59 -11.15 -8.77
CA LEU A 118 -13.35 -11.91 -8.71
C LEU A 118 -13.27 -12.67 -7.38
N SER A 119 -12.63 -13.85 -7.41
CA SER A 119 -12.31 -14.56 -6.16
C SER A 119 -11.32 -13.74 -5.32
N GLY A 120 -11.26 -14.00 -4.01
CA GLY A 120 -10.29 -13.34 -3.14
C GLY A 120 -8.85 -13.51 -3.62
N GLY A 121 -8.51 -14.69 -4.12
CA GLY A 121 -7.19 -14.95 -4.71
C GLY A 121 -6.93 -14.15 -5.99
N GLU A 122 -7.93 -14.04 -6.87
CA GLU A 122 -7.82 -13.24 -8.09
C GLU A 122 -7.66 -11.74 -7.77
N GLN A 123 -8.43 -11.22 -6.81
CA GLN A 123 -8.30 -9.84 -6.36
C GLN A 123 -6.91 -9.56 -5.80
N THR A 124 -6.39 -10.43 -4.96
CA THR A 124 -5.04 -10.31 -4.38
C THR A 124 -3.97 -10.34 -5.47
N LYS A 125 -4.04 -11.29 -6.39
CA LYS A 125 -3.09 -11.39 -7.50
C LYS A 125 -3.12 -10.17 -8.40
N LEU A 126 -4.31 -9.65 -8.70
CA LEU A 126 -4.45 -8.45 -9.52
C LEU A 126 -3.78 -7.24 -8.85
N GLN A 127 -4.02 -7.02 -7.57
CA GLN A 127 -3.38 -5.94 -6.83
C GLN A 127 -1.85 -6.10 -6.80
N LEU A 128 -1.35 -7.31 -6.57
CA LEU A 128 0.09 -7.58 -6.61
C LEU A 128 0.68 -7.34 -8.00
N ALA A 129 -0.04 -7.74 -9.05
CA ALA A 129 0.41 -7.49 -10.42
C ALA A 129 0.55 -5.98 -10.71
N VAL A 130 -0.42 -5.18 -10.25
CA VAL A 130 -0.35 -3.71 -10.38
C VAL A 130 0.87 -3.15 -9.65
N LEU A 131 1.09 -3.59 -8.42
CA LEU A 131 2.23 -3.10 -7.61
C LEU A 131 3.57 -3.52 -8.21
N PHE A 132 3.70 -4.75 -8.71
CA PHE A 132 4.93 -5.25 -9.31
C PHE A 132 5.20 -4.65 -10.69
N SER A 133 4.16 -4.21 -11.40
CA SER A 133 4.31 -3.50 -12.66
C SER A 133 4.78 -2.06 -12.49
N SER A 134 4.63 -1.50 -11.30
CA SER A 134 5.07 -0.15 -10.95
C SER A 134 6.48 -0.18 -10.39
N GLU A 135 7.42 0.51 -11.04
CA GLU A 135 8.84 0.44 -10.67
C GLU A 135 9.24 1.36 -9.51
N GLN A 136 8.36 2.23 -9.04
CA GLN A 136 8.74 3.36 -8.20
C GLN A 136 8.07 3.42 -6.83
N HIS A 137 7.51 2.31 -6.35
CA HIS A 137 6.81 2.29 -5.08
C HIS A 137 7.54 1.45 -4.03
N TYR A 138 7.63 1.97 -2.82
CA TYR A 138 8.00 1.16 -1.67
C TYR A 138 6.72 0.52 -1.11
N LEU A 139 6.70 -0.81 -1.10
CA LEU A 139 5.53 -1.59 -0.68
C LEU A 139 5.54 -1.83 0.83
N LEU A 140 4.43 -1.48 1.47
CA LEU A 140 4.15 -1.74 2.89
C LEU A 140 3.18 -2.90 3.07
#